data_7f3443c21157f24ce771ac6bc415c410
#
_entry.id   7f3443c21157f24ce771ac6bc415c410
#
_cell.length_a   1.000
_cell.length_b   1.000
_cell.length_c   1.000
_cell.angle_alpha   90.00
_cell.angle_beta   90.00
_cell.angle_gamma   90.00
#
_symmetry.space_group_name_H-M   'P 1'
#
loop_
_entity.id
_entity.type
_entity.pdbx_description
1 polymer ?
#
loop_
_entity_poly.entity_id
_entity_poly.type
_entity_poly.pdbx_seq_one_letter_code
_entity_poly.pdbx_strand_id
1 'polypeptide(L)'
;NAKSNAMFDTLAKELDFSFRRSGALVLCFDDKDIPKLEDLKARGEKNGVKGLTIISRDELLNLEPNISDDAVAALYAPSSGIVCPYEMTIAFAENAVQNGAKFIFNEKVISVSKSGEIFTVKTQSGKEYTSKILINAAGLYADEINNMLSGHKLKIQPRKGEYSLFDKAVFGFVNHTI
;
A
#
# COMPACT_ATOMS: atom_id res chain seq x y z
N ASN A 1 2.71 8.43 -0.35
CA ASN A 1 1.40 7.77 -0.62
C ASN A 1 0.43 8.66 -1.41
N ALA A 2 0.18 9.96 -1.05
CA ALA A 2 -0.78 10.81 -1.76
C ALA A 2 -0.43 11.00 -3.25
N LYS A 3 0.84 11.22 -3.60
CA LYS A 3 1.28 11.31 -5.01
C LYS A 3 1.05 10.00 -5.77
N SER A 4 1.38 8.86 -5.17
CA SER A 4 1.16 7.54 -5.80
C SER A 4 -0.33 7.27 -5.98
N ASN A 5 -1.16 7.59 -4.97
CA ASN A 5 -2.61 7.44 -5.06
C ASN A 5 -3.20 8.18 -6.26
N ALA A 6 -2.75 9.40 -6.55
CA ALA A 6 -3.20 10.19 -7.68
C ALA A 6 -2.84 9.59 -9.05
N MET A 7 -1.89 8.66 -9.12
CA MET A 7 -1.46 8.02 -10.36
C MET A 7 -2.27 6.76 -10.70
N PHE A 8 -3.00 6.19 -9.74
CA PHE A 8 -3.62 4.87 -9.92
C PHE A 8 -4.63 4.82 -11.05
N ASP A 9 -5.46 5.87 -11.24
CA ASP A 9 -6.45 5.88 -12.31
C ASP A 9 -5.81 5.81 -13.70
N THR A 10 -4.67 6.51 -13.88
CA THR A 10 -3.91 6.49 -15.13
C THR A 10 -3.17 5.16 -15.29
N LEU A 11 -2.44 4.72 -14.26
CA LEU A 11 -1.66 3.49 -14.30
C LEU A 11 -2.55 2.25 -14.52
N ALA A 12 -3.69 2.18 -13.84
CA ALA A 12 -4.62 1.07 -14.01
C ALA A 12 -5.14 0.96 -15.44
N LYS A 13 -5.41 2.10 -16.07
CA LYS A 13 -5.85 2.16 -17.47
C LYS A 13 -4.73 1.84 -18.46
N GLU A 14 -3.51 2.36 -18.22
CA GLU A 14 -2.36 2.17 -19.11
C GLU A 14 -1.79 0.75 -19.03
N LEU A 15 -1.83 0.13 -17.86
CA LEU A 15 -1.25 -1.19 -17.60
C LEU A 15 -2.30 -2.29 -17.48
N ASP A 16 -3.58 -1.98 -17.67
CA ASP A 16 -4.71 -2.91 -17.70
C ASP A 16 -4.82 -3.80 -16.46
N PHE A 17 -4.86 -3.18 -15.27
CA PHE A 17 -5.17 -3.88 -14.02
C PHE A 17 -6.39 -3.29 -13.32
N SER A 18 -7.10 -4.13 -12.56
CA SER A 18 -8.33 -3.73 -11.87
C SER A 18 -8.05 -2.75 -10.74
N PHE A 19 -8.66 -1.57 -10.80
CA PHE A 19 -8.64 -0.55 -9.76
C PHE A 19 -10.01 0.10 -9.63
N ARG A 20 -10.46 0.32 -8.38
CA ARG A 20 -11.74 0.98 -8.11
C ARG A 20 -11.57 2.01 -6.98
N ARG A 21 -12.04 3.23 -7.23
CA ARG A 21 -12.23 4.27 -6.19
C ARG A 21 -13.46 3.89 -5.38
N SER A 22 -13.27 3.21 -4.26
CA SER A 22 -14.36 2.80 -3.36
C SER A 22 -14.59 3.76 -2.22
N GLY A 23 -13.65 4.68 -1.95
CA GLY A 23 -13.61 5.40 -0.68
C GLY A 23 -13.22 4.49 0.49
N ALA A 24 -13.00 5.10 1.64
CA ALA A 24 -12.78 4.39 2.89
C ALA A 24 -13.39 5.17 4.05
N LEU A 25 -13.81 4.43 5.06
CA LEU A 25 -14.42 4.95 6.29
C LEU A 25 -13.61 4.49 7.49
N VAL A 26 -13.29 5.41 8.40
CA VAL A 26 -12.77 5.08 9.72
C VAL A 26 -13.88 5.39 10.72
N LEU A 27 -14.49 4.35 11.26
CA LEU A 27 -15.65 4.47 12.14
C LEU A 27 -15.27 4.97 13.52
N CYS A 28 -16.20 5.70 14.13
CA CYS A 28 -16.16 6.12 15.52
C CYS A 28 -17.38 5.57 16.24
N PHE A 29 -17.19 4.98 17.42
CA PHE A 29 -18.23 4.32 18.21
C PHE A 29 -18.53 5.04 19.54
N ASP A 30 -17.80 6.10 19.87
CA ASP A 30 -18.04 6.92 21.08
C ASP A 30 -17.78 8.39 20.71
N ASP A 31 -18.72 9.26 21.08
CA ASP A 31 -18.59 10.71 20.84
C ASP A 31 -17.30 11.30 21.44
N LYS A 32 -16.80 10.71 22.52
CA LYS A 32 -15.51 11.10 23.14
C LYS A 32 -14.32 10.87 22.22
N ASP A 33 -14.46 10.00 21.22
CA ASP A 33 -13.41 9.65 20.29
C ASP A 33 -13.43 10.46 18.99
N ILE A 34 -14.45 11.33 18.80
CA ILE A 34 -14.51 12.26 17.65
C ILE A 34 -13.24 13.11 17.52
N PRO A 35 -12.63 13.64 18.60
CA PRO A 35 -11.36 14.36 18.47
C PRO A 35 -10.23 13.52 17.85
N LYS A 36 -10.24 12.19 18.00
CA LYS A 36 -9.25 11.31 17.34
C LYS A 36 -9.46 11.29 15.82
N LEU A 37 -10.70 11.38 15.34
CA LEU A 37 -10.98 11.52 13.90
C LEU A 37 -10.50 12.88 13.37
N GLU A 38 -10.64 13.95 14.15
CA GLU A 38 -10.15 15.29 13.80
C GLU A 38 -8.62 15.29 13.68
N ASP A 39 -7.92 14.70 14.64
CA ASP A 39 -6.47 14.52 14.60
C ASP A 39 -6.03 13.68 13.37
N LEU A 40 -6.78 12.62 13.07
CA LEU A 40 -6.51 11.76 11.93
C LEU A 40 -6.72 12.53 10.60
N LYS A 41 -7.79 13.31 10.52
CA LYS A 41 -8.09 14.20 9.40
C LYS A 41 -6.99 15.23 9.20
N ALA A 42 -6.61 15.97 10.23
CA ALA A 42 -5.56 16.99 10.18
C ALA A 42 -4.21 16.38 9.73
N ARG A 43 -3.87 15.19 10.24
CA ARG A 43 -2.68 14.46 9.81
C ARG A 43 -2.76 14.03 8.34
N GLY A 44 -3.93 13.57 7.89
CA GLY A 44 -4.18 13.19 6.50
C GLY A 44 -4.03 14.38 5.55
N GLU A 45 -4.63 15.51 5.88
CA GLU A 45 -4.54 16.76 5.12
C GLU A 45 -3.10 17.27 5.03
N LYS A 46 -2.37 17.26 6.16
CA LYS A 46 -0.94 17.59 6.20
C LYS A 46 -0.10 16.68 5.29
N ASN A 47 -0.50 15.42 5.13
CA ASN A 47 0.14 14.45 4.23
C ASN A 47 -0.35 14.58 2.77
N GLY A 48 -1.21 15.54 2.45
CA GLY A 48 -1.70 15.83 1.10
C GLY A 48 -2.88 14.97 0.65
N VAL A 49 -3.58 14.31 1.57
CA VAL A 49 -4.83 13.60 1.26
C VAL A 49 -5.94 14.64 1.10
N LYS A 50 -6.65 14.58 -0.02
CA LYS A 50 -7.72 15.55 -0.35
C LYS A 50 -9.10 14.98 -0.05
N GLY A 51 -10.03 15.86 0.30
CA GLY A 51 -11.45 15.53 0.43
C GLY A 51 -11.80 14.76 1.71
N LEU A 52 -10.91 14.73 2.71
CA LEU A 52 -11.21 14.14 4.01
C LEU A 52 -12.34 14.90 4.72
N THR A 53 -13.38 14.19 5.13
CA THR A 53 -14.54 14.77 5.81
C THR A 53 -14.96 13.90 6.98
N ILE A 54 -15.20 14.49 8.13
CA ILE A 54 -15.90 13.80 9.21
C ILE A 54 -17.37 13.89 8.90
N ILE A 55 -18.02 12.75 8.80
CA ILE A 55 -19.45 12.61 8.49
C ILE A 55 -20.20 12.18 9.74
N SER A 56 -21.43 12.70 9.86
CA SER A 56 -22.37 12.33 10.90
C SER A 56 -22.90 10.91 10.72
N ARG A 57 -23.60 10.40 11.75
CA ARG A 57 -24.29 9.12 11.68
C ARG A 57 -25.27 9.05 10.50
N ASP A 58 -26.07 10.09 10.29
CA ASP A 58 -27.07 10.09 9.22
C ASP A 58 -26.42 10.03 7.83
N GLU A 59 -25.34 10.77 7.63
CA GLU A 59 -24.56 10.73 6.40
C GLU A 59 -23.88 9.36 6.22
N LEU A 60 -23.40 8.77 7.31
CA LEU A 60 -22.80 7.43 7.30
C LEU A 60 -23.82 6.37 6.91
N LEU A 61 -25.02 6.40 7.46
CA LEU A 61 -26.11 5.47 7.10
C LEU A 61 -26.56 5.60 5.64
N ASN A 62 -26.49 6.81 5.08
CA ASN A 62 -26.78 7.01 3.65
C ASN A 62 -25.71 6.37 2.76
N LEU A 63 -24.46 6.30 3.19
CA LEU A 63 -23.36 5.67 2.45
C LEU A 63 -23.32 4.16 2.68
N GLU A 64 -23.53 3.72 3.92
CA GLU A 64 -23.45 2.32 4.37
C GLU A 64 -24.68 1.96 5.22
N PRO A 65 -25.81 1.61 4.60
CA PRO A 65 -27.05 1.31 5.34
C PRO A 65 -26.96 0.15 6.32
N ASN A 66 -25.97 -0.74 6.11
CA ASN A 66 -25.78 -1.95 6.93
C ASN A 66 -24.68 -1.79 8.00
N ILE A 67 -24.26 -0.55 8.29
CA ILE A 67 -23.26 -0.32 9.32
C ILE A 67 -23.84 -0.57 10.72
N SER A 68 -22.96 -0.87 11.68
CA SER A 68 -23.39 -1.06 13.08
C SER A 68 -24.14 0.14 13.62
N ASP A 69 -25.20 -0.15 14.39
CA ASP A 69 -26.01 0.85 15.06
C ASP A 69 -25.22 1.67 16.12
N ASP A 70 -24.11 1.14 16.60
CA ASP A 70 -23.24 1.81 17.57
C ASP A 70 -22.32 2.86 16.95
N ALA A 71 -22.21 2.93 15.61
CA ALA A 71 -21.37 3.92 14.95
C ALA A 71 -21.99 5.30 15.03
N VAL A 72 -21.30 6.28 15.63
CA VAL A 72 -21.77 7.65 15.85
C VAL A 72 -21.29 8.63 14.78
N ALA A 73 -20.13 8.38 14.19
CA ALA A 73 -19.52 9.20 13.14
C ALA A 73 -18.49 8.37 12.35
N ALA A 74 -17.98 8.92 11.26
CA ALA A 74 -16.84 8.37 10.54
C ALA A 74 -15.96 9.45 9.89
N LEU A 75 -14.68 9.16 9.73
CA LEU A 75 -13.84 9.92 8.80
C LEU A 75 -13.95 9.26 7.42
N TYR A 76 -14.47 10.00 6.47
CA TYR A 76 -14.60 9.58 5.08
C TYR A 76 -13.41 10.05 4.24
N ALA A 77 -12.79 9.12 3.52
CA ALA A 77 -11.67 9.35 2.60
C ALA A 77 -12.09 8.97 1.17
N PRO A 78 -12.71 9.86 0.39
CA PRO A 78 -13.24 9.54 -0.95
C PRO A 78 -12.16 9.16 -1.95
N SER A 79 -10.93 9.63 -1.77
CA SER A 79 -9.78 9.32 -2.63
C SER A 79 -9.20 7.92 -2.41
N SER A 80 -9.68 7.16 -1.44
CA SER A 80 -9.26 5.79 -1.22
C SER A 80 -9.78 4.87 -2.34
N GLY A 81 -9.08 3.77 -2.57
CA GLY A 81 -9.46 2.79 -3.57
C GLY A 81 -8.88 1.43 -3.28
N ILE A 82 -9.39 0.43 -3.98
CA ILE A 82 -8.92 -0.95 -3.90
C ILE A 82 -8.32 -1.38 -5.23
N VAL A 83 -7.29 -2.19 -5.16
CA VAL A 83 -6.57 -2.74 -6.30
C VAL A 83 -6.28 -4.23 -6.05
N CYS A 84 -6.31 -5.03 -7.10
CA CYS A 84 -5.78 -6.39 -7.00
C CYS A 84 -4.24 -6.34 -6.99
N PRO A 85 -3.56 -6.67 -5.87
CA PRO A 85 -2.11 -6.58 -5.80
C PRO A 85 -1.40 -7.54 -6.75
N TYR A 86 -2.01 -8.66 -7.07
CA TYR A 86 -1.46 -9.64 -8.01
C TYR A 86 -1.47 -9.11 -9.44
N GLU A 87 -2.63 -8.64 -9.92
CA GLU A 87 -2.76 -8.05 -11.26
C GLU A 87 -1.81 -6.86 -11.43
N MET A 88 -1.81 -5.94 -10.47
CA MET A 88 -0.93 -4.78 -10.49
C MET A 88 0.54 -5.20 -10.54
N THR A 89 0.97 -6.18 -9.74
CA THR A 89 2.36 -6.64 -9.73
C THR A 89 2.76 -7.25 -11.07
N ILE A 90 1.88 -8.07 -11.67
CA ILE A 90 2.13 -8.68 -12.97
C ILE A 90 2.20 -7.59 -14.05
N ALA A 91 1.23 -6.67 -14.09
CA ALA A 91 1.19 -5.58 -15.06
C ALA A 91 2.46 -4.70 -15.03
N PHE A 92 2.93 -4.34 -13.84
CA PHE A 92 4.20 -3.62 -13.70
C PHE A 92 5.40 -4.44 -14.17
N ALA A 93 5.43 -5.75 -13.88
CA ALA A 93 6.51 -6.63 -14.30
C ALA A 93 6.54 -6.78 -15.82
N GLU A 94 5.40 -7.00 -16.46
CA GLU A 94 5.28 -7.11 -17.91
C GLU A 94 5.70 -5.81 -18.60
N ASN A 95 5.23 -4.67 -18.11
CA ASN A 95 5.64 -3.37 -18.63
C ASN A 95 7.16 -3.17 -18.49
N ALA A 96 7.74 -3.53 -17.36
CA ALA A 96 9.19 -3.45 -17.17
C ALA A 96 9.95 -4.33 -18.17
N VAL A 97 9.50 -5.55 -18.41
CA VAL A 97 10.11 -6.47 -19.40
C VAL A 97 10.00 -5.90 -20.81
N GLN A 98 8.85 -5.34 -21.20
CA GLN A 98 8.67 -4.69 -22.49
C GLN A 98 9.64 -3.52 -22.69
N ASN A 99 10.02 -2.84 -21.59
CA ASN A 99 11.01 -1.77 -21.56
C ASN A 99 12.45 -2.25 -21.34
N GLY A 100 12.72 -3.56 -21.49
CA GLY A 100 14.06 -4.14 -21.48
C GLY A 100 14.58 -4.56 -20.10
N ALA A 101 13.78 -4.50 -19.05
CA ALA A 101 14.18 -5.02 -17.75
C ALA A 101 14.30 -6.56 -17.77
N LYS A 102 15.23 -7.08 -16.99
CA LYS A 102 15.42 -8.53 -16.84
C LYS A 102 15.04 -8.94 -15.42
N PHE A 103 14.14 -9.91 -15.32
CA PHE A 103 13.81 -10.56 -14.06
C PHE A 103 14.65 -11.82 -13.90
N ILE A 104 15.23 -11.98 -12.72
CA ILE A 104 16.04 -13.15 -12.39
C ILE A 104 15.40 -13.77 -11.14
N PHE A 105 14.73 -14.88 -11.35
CA PHE A 105 14.01 -15.59 -10.29
C PHE A 105 14.90 -16.63 -9.59
N ASN A 106 14.49 -17.05 -8.40
CA ASN A 106 15.18 -18.06 -7.58
C ASN A 106 16.62 -17.68 -7.21
N GLU A 107 16.90 -16.39 -7.12
CA GLU A 107 18.22 -15.83 -6.81
C GLU A 107 18.16 -15.03 -5.52
N LYS A 108 18.31 -15.72 -4.38
CA LYS A 108 18.39 -15.03 -3.09
C LYS A 108 19.70 -14.24 -3.00
N VAL A 109 19.61 -12.95 -2.74
CA VAL A 109 20.77 -12.09 -2.45
C VAL A 109 21.36 -12.48 -1.10
N ILE A 110 22.66 -12.79 -1.07
CA ILE A 110 23.38 -13.18 0.15
C ILE A 110 24.45 -12.20 0.54
N SER A 111 24.90 -11.34 -0.38
CA SER A 111 25.90 -10.32 -0.09
C SER A 111 25.70 -9.13 -1.04
N VAL A 112 25.89 -7.94 -0.50
CA VAL A 112 25.99 -6.71 -1.27
C VAL A 112 27.21 -5.95 -0.78
N SER A 113 28.03 -5.48 -1.71
CA SER A 113 29.20 -4.65 -1.43
C SER A 113 29.26 -3.46 -2.38
N LYS A 114 30.01 -2.44 -2.01
CA LYS A 114 30.28 -1.27 -2.84
C LYS A 114 31.77 -0.99 -2.90
N SER A 115 32.28 -0.82 -4.11
CA SER A 115 33.66 -0.40 -4.35
C SER A 115 33.65 0.79 -5.31
N GLY A 116 34.11 1.95 -4.85
CA GLY A 116 33.93 3.19 -5.58
C GLY A 116 32.45 3.49 -5.85
N GLU A 117 32.07 3.61 -7.13
CA GLU A 117 30.69 3.86 -7.55
C GLU A 117 29.91 2.58 -7.92
N ILE A 118 30.54 1.41 -7.85
CA ILE A 118 29.95 0.16 -8.32
C ILE A 118 29.45 -0.67 -7.13
N PHE A 119 28.21 -1.07 -7.20
CA PHE A 119 27.61 -2.10 -6.34
C PHE A 119 27.85 -3.47 -6.95
N THR A 120 28.19 -4.43 -6.12
CA THR A 120 28.26 -5.85 -6.47
C THR A 120 27.28 -6.63 -5.59
N VAL A 121 26.36 -7.35 -6.24
CA VAL A 121 25.36 -8.18 -5.60
C VAL A 121 25.71 -9.64 -5.87
N LYS A 122 25.85 -10.46 -4.82
CA LYS A 122 26.08 -11.90 -4.92
C LYS A 122 24.81 -12.66 -4.50
N THR A 123 24.51 -13.72 -5.23
CA THR A 123 23.37 -14.58 -4.97
C THR A 123 23.76 -15.93 -4.44
N GLN A 124 22.80 -16.64 -3.87
CA GLN A 124 23.01 -17.97 -3.30
C GLN A 124 23.49 -19.00 -4.34
N SER A 125 23.15 -18.82 -5.60
CA SER A 125 23.63 -19.68 -6.71
C SER A 125 25.09 -19.42 -7.13
N GLY A 126 25.74 -18.42 -6.52
CA GLY A 126 27.11 -18.01 -6.83
C GLY A 126 27.22 -16.99 -7.97
N LYS A 127 26.11 -16.50 -8.52
CA LYS A 127 26.15 -15.44 -9.55
C LYS A 127 26.45 -14.09 -8.93
N GLU A 128 27.11 -13.23 -9.71
CA GLU A 128 27.42 -11.87 -9.36
C GLU A 128 26.83 -10.89 -10.38
N TYR A 129 26.26 -9.80 -9.88
CA TYR A 129 25.71 -8.71 -10.68
C TYR A 129 26.32 -7.40 -10.23
N THR A 130 26.62 -6.53 -11.19
CA THR A 130 27.20 -5.21 -10.90
C THR A 130 26.32 -4.08 -11.45
N SER A 131 26.24 -2.98 -10.72
CA SER A 131 25.50 -1.79 -11.15
C SER A 131 26.03 -0.53 -10.51
N LYS A 132 25.73 0.64 -11.10
CA LYS A 132 26.00 1.96 -10.50
C LYS A 132 24.92 2.37 -9.50
N ILE A 133 23.73 1.82 -9.62
CA ILE A 133 22.58 2.12 -8.75
C ILE A 133 22.02 0.81 -8.24
N LEU A 134 21.77 0.74 -6.95
CA LEU A 134 21.09 -0.38 -6.30
C LEU A 134 19.84 0.14 -5.60
N ILE A 135 18.68 -0.43 -5.92
CA ILE A 135 17.41 -0.14 -5.26
C ILE A 135 17.03 -1.34 -4.39
N ASN A 136 16.93 -1.11 -3.09
CA ASN A 136 16.46 -2.12 -2.15
C ASN A 136 14.93 -2.02 -2.02
N ALA A 137 14.24 -2.96 -2.63
CA ALA A 137 12.78 -3.11 -2.58
C ALA A 137 12.38 -4.50 -2.04
N ALA A 138 13.17 -5.07 -1.12
CA ALA A 138 13.04 -6.44 -0.63
C ALA A 138 11.92 -6.65 0.40
N GLY A 139 10.97 -5.72 0.54
CA GLY A 139 9.82 -5.85 1.43
C GLY A 139 10.22 -6.13 2.88
N LEU A 140 9.73 -7.22 3.46
CA LEU A 140 10.05 -7.62 4.84
C LEU A 140 11.53 -7.96 5.08
N TYR A 141 12.31 -8.16 4.02
CA TYR A 141 13.74 -8.47 4.08
C TYR A 141 14.64 -7.28 3.73
N ALA A 142 14.04 -6.09 3.62
CA ALA A 142 14.80 -4.89 3.23
C ALA A 142 15.85 -4.48 4.29
N ASP A 143 15.64 -4.78 5.55
CA ASP A 143 16.62 -4.58 6.62
C ASP A 143 17.83 -5.51 6.48
N GLU A 144 17.62 -6.76 6.07
CA GLU A 144 18.74 -7.69 5.80
C GLU A 144 19.65 -7.13 4.70
N ILE A 145 19.06 -6.66 3.58
CA ILE A 145 19.83 -6.07 2.47
C ILE A 145 20.51 -4.77 2.91
N ASN A 146 19.80 -3.88 3.63
CA ASN A 146 20.38 -2.65 4.16
C ASN A 146 21.59 -2.96 5.06
N ASN A 147 21.45 -3.97 5.91
CA ASN A 147 22.47 -4.33 6.89
C ASN A 147 23.74 -4.96 6.28
N MET A 148 23.71 -5.35 5.01
CA MET A 148 24.92 -5.77 4.28
C MET A 148 25.80 -4.59 3.90
N LEU A 149 25.24 -3.40 3.67
CA LEU A 149 25.95 -2.23 3.18
C LEU A 149 26.10 -1.11 4.22
N SER A 150 25.05 -0.85 4.98
CA SER A 150 24.95 0.29 5.87
C SER A 150 25.59 0.02 7.22
N GLY A 151 26.34 0.99 7.75
CA GLY A 151 26.74 1.01 9.15
C GLY A 151 25.58 1.26 10.10
N HIS A 152 24.50 1.90 9.61
CA HIS A 152 23.25 2.07 10.34
C HIS A 152 22.37 0.82 10.19
N LYS A 153 22.28 0.04 11.26
CA LYS A 153 21.50 -1.20 11.25
C LYS A 153 20.01 -0.92 11.45
N LEU A 154 19.20 -1.52 10.60
CA LEU A 154 17.75 -1.49 10.68
C LEU A 154 17.23 -2.87 11.12
N LYS A 155 16.05 -2.87 11.69
CA LYS A 155 15.28 -4.10 12.01
C LYS A 155 13.82 -3.85 11.71
N ILE A 156 13.29 -4.59 10.76
CA ILE A 156 11.87 -4.59 10.43
C ILE A 156 11.13 -5.47 11.46
N GLN A 157 10.04 -4.95 12.00
CA GLN A 157 9.10 -5.71 12.82
C GLN A 157 7.82 -5.91 12.01
N PRO A 158 7.62 -7.10 11.42
CA PRO A 158 6.42 -7.40 10.66
C PRO A 158 5.17 -7.26 11.52
N ARG A 159 4.13 -6.64 10.97
CA ARG A 159 2.80 -6.61 11.57
C ARG A 159 1.84 -7.30 10.62
N LYS A 160 1.12 -8.29 11.13
CA LYS A 160 0.07 -8.98 10.38
C LYS A 160 -1.14 -8.07 10.25
N GLY A 161 -1.67 -7.94 9.04
CA GLY A 161 -3.01 -7.45 8.77
C GLY A 161 -3.95 -8.65 8.63
N GLU A 162 -5.13 -8.58 9.21
CA GLU A 162 -6.16 -9.61 9.07
C GLU A 162 -7.33 -9.05 8.27
N TYR A 163 -7.86 -9.87 7.38
CA TYR A 163 -9.01 -9.54 6.55
C TYR A 163 -10.09 -10.59 6.76
N SER A 164 -11.32 -10.14 6.92
CA SER A 164 -12.49 -11.01 6.87
C SER A 164 -13.04 -10.98 5.44
N LEU A 165 -12.96 -12.11 4.75
CA LEU A 165 -13.52 -12.26 3.42
C LEU A 165 -14.97 -12.70 3.56
N PHE A 166 -15.89 -11.89 3.06
CA PHE A 166 -17.32 -12.23 3.03
C PHE A 166 -17.64 -13.18 1.87
N ASP A 167 -18.65 -14.02 2.08
CA ASP A 167 -19.20 -14.85 1.01
C ASP A 167 -19.84 -13.99 -0.09
N LYS A 168 -19.84 -14.52 -1.32
CA LYS A 168 -20.48 -13.86 -2.46
C LYS A 168 -21.97 -13.60 -2.27
N ALA A 169 -22.65 -14.39 -1.42
CA ALA A 169 -24.06 -14.21 -1.11
C ALA A 169 -24.37 -12.86 -0.43
N VAL A 170 -23.37 -12.22 0.20
CA VAL A 170 -23.49 -10.89 0.82
C VAL A 170 -22.82 -9.81 0.00
N PHE A 171 -22.63 -10.02 -1.30
CA PHE A 171 -22.08 -9.01 -2.20
C PHE A 171 -22.92 -7.74 -2.19
N GLY A 172 -22.27 -6.59 -2.00
CA GLY A 172 -22.96 -5.30 -1.89
C GLY A 172 -23.52 -4.99 -0.50
N PHE A 173 -23.29 -5.87 0.50
CA PHE A 173 -23.63 -5.57 1.89
C PHE A 173 -22.85 -4.38 2.44
N VAL A 174 -21.59 -4.22 1.99
CA VAL A 174 -20.71 -3.09 2.29
C VAL A 174 -20.22 -2.48 0.97
N ASN A 175 -20.28 -1.16 0.84
CA ASN A 175 -19.91 -0.42 -0.39
C ASN A 175 -18.50 0.19 -0.33
N HIS A 176 -18.03 0.51 0.86
CA HIS A 176 -16.74 1.16 1.11
C HIS A 176 -15.79 0.23 1.87
N THR A 177 -14.52 0.58 1.86
CA THR A 177 -13.54 -0.02 2.80
C THR A 177 -13.78 0.54 4.20
N ILE A 178 -13.93 -0.32 5.19
CA ILE A 178 -14.17 0.04 6.58
C ILE A 178 -13.00 -0.40 7.43
#